data_4a3d6047e55a6e1bcd92eadd52ff3859
#
_entry.id   4a3d6047e55a6e1bcd92eadd52ff3859
#
_cell.length_a   1.000
_cell.length_b   1.000
_cell.length_c   1.000
_cell.angle_alpha   90.00
_cell.angle_beta   90.00
_cell.angle_gamma   90.00
#
_symmetry.space_group_name_H-M   'P 1'
#
loop_
_entity.id
_entity.type
_entity.pdbx_description
1 polymer ?
#
loop_
_entity_poly.entity_id
_entity_poly.type
_entity_poly.pdbx_seq_one_letter_code
_entity_poly.pdbx_strand_id
1 'polypeptide(L)'
;LLLMSYSKIETSLHHKLVREKVIVQEKTIEIEKKVIIEKEIHIADVQIDKANVFKLPDGTLFDSFAKFLSKGEIRHSIQPQSVSLLKLFLSRSDYRVTSTEISMELWKEEREKEKLYSAVRRLRNDLKAVNSELIITCTNGEYELKSPISSENPDQN
;
A
#
# COMPACT_ATOMS: atom_id res chain seq x y z
N LEU A 1 -35.71 -20.40 -61.72
CA LEU A 1 -36.45 -20.44 -60.44
C LEU A 1 -35.55 -20.95 -59.30
N LEU A 2 -34.64 -21.90 -59.53
CA LEU A 2 -33.71 -22.41 -58.49
C LEU A 2 -32.59 -21.41 -58.11
N LEU A 3 -32.10 -20.58 -59.02
CA LEU A 3 -31.06 -19.60 -58.83
C LEU A 3 -31.52 -18.43 -57.96
N MET A 4 -32.81 -18.00 -58.05
CA MET A 4 -33.36 -16.93 -57.20
C MET A 4 -33.59 -17.37 -55.74
N SER A 5 -33.88 -18.63 -55.47
CA SER A 5 -34.04 -19.13 -54.13
C SER A 5 -32.69 -19.27 -53.38
N TYR A 6 -31.62 -19.60 -54.10
CA TYR A 6 -30.27 -19.68 -53.54
C TYR A 6 -29.74 -18.31 -53.08
N SER A 7 -29.91 -17.29 -53.90
CA SER A 7 -29.53 -15.91 -53.60
C SER A 7 -30.26 -15.35 -52.36
N LYS A 8 -31.55 -15.65 -52.16
CA LYS A 8 -32.28 -15.24 -50.95
C LYS A 8 -31.87 -15.93 -49.70
N ILE A 9 -31.45 -17.18 -49.77
CA ILE A 9 -30.94 -17.96 -48.62
C ILE A 9 -29.56 -17.45 -48.21
N GLU A 10 -28.67 -17.15 -49.14
CA GLU A 10 -27.35 -16.64 -48.91
C GLU A 10 -27.35 -15.24 -48.27
N THR A 11 -28.20 -14.32 -48.77
CA THR A 11 -28.35 -13.00 -48.15
C THR A 11 -28.97 -13.07 -46.76
N SER A 12 -29.92 -13.97 -46.51
CA SER A 12 -30.51 -14.17 -45.18
C SER A 12 -29.52 -14.71 -44.15
N LEU A 13 -28.68 -15.66 -44.55
CA LEU A 13 -27.60 -16.21 -43.72
C LEU A 13 -26.54 -15.15 -43.41
N HIS A 14 -26.16 -14.35 -44.40
CA HIS A 14 -25.19 -13.28 -44.21
C HIS A 14 -25.71 -12.20 -43.23
N HIS A 15 -26.93 -11.78 -43.33
CA HIS A 15 -27.58 -10.86 -42.42
C HIS A 15 -27.66 -11.43 -40.98
N LYS A 16 -27.91 -12.71 -40.83
CA LYS A 16 -27.95 -13.37 -39.52
C LYS A 16 -26.58 -13.42 -38.84
N LEU A 17 -25.53 -13.78 -39.59
CA LEU A 17 -24.15 -13.78 -39.13
C LEU A 17 -23.64 -12.38 -38.75
N VAL A 18 -23.98 -11.34 -39.51
CA VAL A 18 -23.61 -9.97 -39.21
C VAL A 18 -24.29 -9.49 -37.92
N ARG A 19 -25.59 -9.80 -37.73
CA ARG A 19 -26.30 -9.46 -36.50
C ARG A 19 -25.71 -10.16 -35.27
N GLU A 20 -25.37 -11.45 -35.35
CA GLU A 20 -24.76 -12.18 -34.24
C GLU A 20 -23.38 -11.60 -33.87
N LYS A 21 -22.57 -11.22 -34.87
CA LYS A 21 -21.27 -10.57 -34.61
C LYS A 21 -21.41 -9.22 -33.92
N VAL A 22 -22.38 -8.41 -34.34
CA VAL A 22 -22.66 -7.10 -33.71
C VAL A 22 -23.12 -7.27 -32.27
N ILE A 23 -24.02 -8.21 -31.99
CA ILE A 23 -24.49 -8.50 -30.61
C ILE A 23 -23.35 -8.97 -29.70
N VAL A 24 -22.44 -9.81 -30.20
CA VAL A 24 -21.27 -10.26 -29.43
C VAL A 24 -20.31 -9.10 -29.13
N GLN A 25 -20.09 -8.20 -30.12
CA GLN A 25 -19.24 -7.02 -29.88
C GLN A 25 -19.86 -6.04 -28.89
N GLU A 26 -21.14 -5.77 -28.94
CA GLU A 26 -21.84 -4.91 -27.99
C GLU A 26 -21.78 -5.48 -26.56
N LYS A 27 -22.01 -6.78 -26.39
CA LYS A 27 -21.88 -7.44 -25.08
C LYS A 27 -20.47 -7.40 -24.53
N THR A 28 -19.45 -7.56 -25.38
CA THR A 28 -18.04 -7.48 -24.96
C THR A 28 -17.70 -6.07 -24.49
N ILE A 29 -18.15 -5.03 -25.20
CA ILE A 29 -17.94 -3.62 -24.81
C ILE A 29 -18.66 -3.31 -23.49
N GLU A 30 -19.86 -3.82 -23.25
CA GLU A 30 -20.58 -3.66 -21.98
C GLU A 30 -19.85 -4.33 -20.82
N ILE A 31 -19.29 -5.52 -21.00
CA ILE A 31 -18.51 -6.23 -19.98
C ILE A 31 -17.22 -5.47 -19.67
N GLU A 32 -16.51 -4.99 -20.68
CA GLU A 32 -15.29 -4.18 -20.48
C GLU A 32 -15.60 -2.87 -19.75
N LYS A 33 -16.68 -2.18 -20.09
CA LYS A 33 -17.14 -0.98 -19.37
C LYS A 33 -17.49 -1.27 -17.92
N LYS A 34 -18.17 -2.36 -17.61
CA LYS A 34 -18.48 -2.78 -16.24
C LYS A 34 -17.22 -3.09 -15.45
N VAL A 35 -16.26 -3.80 -16.03
CA VAL A 35 -14.98 -4.12 -15.36
C VAL A 35 -14.18 -2.85 -15.08
N ILE A 36 -14.18 -1.87 -15.99
CA ILE A 36 -13.51 -0.57 -15.79
C ILE A 36 -14.20 0.21 -14.66
N ILE A 37 -15.53 0.29 -14.66
CA ILE A 37 -16.31 0.98 -13.62
C ILE A 37 -16.12 0.30 -12.25
N GLU A 38 -16.12 -1.02 -12.17
CA GLU A 38 -15.86 -1.75 -10.94
C GLU A 38 -14.42 -1.55 -10.42
N LYS A 39 -13.43 -1.46 -11.31
CA LYS A 39 -12.06 -1.11 -10.95
C LYS A 39 -11.93 0.34 -10.48
N GLU A 40 -12.57 1.28 -11.11
CA GLU A 40 -12.58 2.69 -10.70
C GLU A 40 -13.32 2.88 -9.37
N ILE A 41 -14.44 2.18 -9.15
CA ILE A 41 -15.16 2.17 -7.87
C ILE A 41 -14.30 1.53 -6.77
N HIS A 42 -13.56 0.46 -7.07
CA HIS A 42 -12.63 -0.16 -6.10
C HIS A 42 -11.44 0.74 -5.75
N ILE A 43 -11.03 1.62 -6.65
CA ILE A 43 -9.99 2.63 -6.40
C ILE A 43 -10.59 3.85 -5.65
N ALA A 44 -11.84 4.21 -5.92
CA ALA A 44 -12.53 5.32 -5.26
C ALA A 44 -13.07 4.93 -3.86
N ASP A 45 -13.41 3.67 -3.61
CA ASP A 45 -13.85 3.13 -2.33
C ASP A 45 -12.71 2.69 -1.39
N VAL A 46 -11.46 2.90 -1.75
CA VAL A 46 -10.41 3.06 -0.75
C VAL A 46 -10.68 4.39 -0.06
N GLN A 47 -11.71 4.42 0.78
CA GLN A 47 -11.82 5.41 1.82
C GLN A 47 -10.49 5.30 2.56
N ILE A 48 -9.64 6.29 2.33
CA ILE A 48 -8.50 6.53 3.20
C ILE A 48 -9.14 6.76 4.56
N ASP A 49 -9.21 5.71 5.34
CA ASP A 49 -9.67 5.77 6.72
C ASP A 49 -8.62 6.63 7.42
N LYS A 50 -8.90 7.94 7.50
CA LYS A 50 -7.97 8.94 8.04
C LYS A 50 -7.49 8.58 9.45
N ALA A 51 -8.23 7.69 10.14
CA ALA A 51 -7.86 7.15 11.43
C ALA A 51 -6.63 6.22 11.39
N ASN A 52 -6.29 5.64 10.26
CA ASN A 52 -5.20 4.68 10.09
C ASN A 52 -4.00 5.22 9.31
N VAL A 53 -4.08 6.47 8.82
CA VAL A 53 -3.01 7.12 8.08
C VAL A 53 -2.27 8.12 8.98
N PHE A 54 -0.97 7.90 9.14
CA PHE A 54 -0.08 8.73 9.95
C PHE A 54 0.90 9.47 9.05
N LYS A 55 1.09 10.75 9.30
CA LYS A 55 2.16 11.53 8.66
C LYS A 55 3.36 11.54 9.59
N LEU A 56 4.46 11.00 9.11
CA LEU A 56 5.72 10.96 9.85
C LEU A 56 6.44 12.31 9.81
N PRO A 57 7.40 12.58 10.71
CA PRO A 57 8.08 13.87 10.81
C PRO A 57 8.79 14.34 9.52
N ASP A 58 9.22 13.40 8.69
CA ASP A 58 9.88 13.68 7.39
C ASP A 58 8.91 13.78 6.20
N GLY A 59 7.60 13.79 6.46
CA GLY A 59 6.56 13.83 5.45
C GLY A 59 6.17 12.48 4.83
N THR A 60 6.82 11.38 5.24
CA THR A 60 6.42 10.02 4.83
C THR A 60 5.01 9.73 5.37
N LEU A 61 4.14 9.14 4.55
CA LEU A 61 2.82 8.67 4.95
C LEU A 61 2.89 7.19 5.29
N PHE A 62 2.30 6.84 6.42
CA PHE A 62 2.17 5.47 6.89
C PHE A 62 0.69 5.09 7.00
N ASP A 63 0.26 4.15 6.19
CA ASP A 63 -1.07 3.54 6.29
C ASP A 63 -0.96 2.20 7.02
N SER A 64 -1.45 2.18 8.25
CA SER A 64 -1.36 0.99 9.11
C SER A 64 -2.37 -0.09 8.73
N PHE A 65 -3.47 0.27 8.10
CA PHE A 65 -4.48 -0.66 7.63
C PHE A 65 -4.06 -1.32 6.30
N ALA A 66 -3.72 -0.51 5.31
CA ALA A 66 -3.25 -1.01 4.02
C ALA A 66 -1.80 -1.50 4.04
N LYS A 67 -1.08 -1.34 5.15
CA LYS A 67 0.28 -1.82 5.41
C LYS A 67 1.28 -1.33 4.36
N PHE A 68 1.35 -0.03 4.16
CA PHE A 68 2.35 0.58 3.28
C PHE A 68 2.90 1.89 3.82
N LEU A 69 4.09 2.22 3.32
CA LEU A 69 4.72 3.53 3.41
C LEU A 69 4.69 4.20 2.04
N SER A 70 4.54 5.53 2.02
CA SER A 70 4.68 6.30 0.79
C SER A 70 5.33 7.65 1.05
N LYS A 71 6.18 8.08 0.11
CA LYS A 71 6.78 9.41 0.09
C LYS A 71 6.86 9.89 -1.36
N GLY A 72 6.16 10.98 -1.67
CA GLY A 72 5.97 11.39 -3.06
C GLY A 72 5.24 10.30 -3.86
N GLU A 73 5.83 9.89 -4.97
CA GLU A 73 5.29 8.84 -5.84
C GLU A 73 5.72 7.42 -5.45
N ILE A 74 6.66 7.30 -4.51
CA ILE A 74 7.20 6.01 -4.08
C ILE A 74 6.27 5.39 -3.03
N ARG A 75 5.87 4.15 -3.26
CA ARG A 75 5.06 3.37 -2.34
C ARG A 75 5.70 2.00 -2.09
N HIS A 76 5.78 1.59 -0.84
CA HIS A 76 6.37 0.33 -0.41
C HIS A 76 5.46 -0.39 0.58
N SER A 77 5.16 -1.65 0.30
CA SER A 77 4.38 -2.51 1.20
C SER A 77 5.26 -3.01 2.34
N ILE A 78 4.74 -2.98 3.56
CA ILE A 78 5.46 -3.37 4.76
C ILE A 78 4.83 -4.58 5.46
N GLN A 79 5.65 -5.33 6.17
CA GLN A 79 5.21 -6.51 6.91
C GLN A 79 4.40 -6.12 8.16
N PRO A 80 3.47 -6.97 8.63
CA PRO A 80 2.69 -6.71 9.85
C PRO A 80 3.55 -6.38 11.08
N GLN A 81 4.72 -6.98 11.20
CA GLN A 81 5.69 -6.72 12.27
C GLN A 81 6.25 -5.28 12.20
N SER A 82 6.58 -4.80 10.99
CA SER A 82 6.99 -3.40 10.77
C SER A 82 5.86 -2.42 11.07
N VAL A 83 4.61 -2.78 10.74
CA VAL A 83 3.42 -1.99 11.09
C VAL A 83 3.30 -1.84 12.60
N SER A 84 3.33 -2.94 13.36
CA SER A 84 3.23 -2.92 14.82
C SER A 84 4.36 -2.13 15.46
N LEU A 85 5.59 -2.31 14.98
CA LEU A 85 6.76 -1.59 15.49
C LEU A 85 6.65 -0.07 15.21
N LEU A 86 6.24 0.32 14.02
CA LEU A 86 6.09 1.73 13.69
C LEU A 86 4.94 2.37 14.48
N LYS A 87 3.82 1.69 14.65
CA LYS A 87 2.72 2.15 15.54
C LYS A 87 3.20 2.34 16.97
N LEU A 88 4.06 1.46 17.48
CA LEU A 88 4.60 1.57 18.83
C LEU A 88 5.46 2.84 18.97
N PHE A 89 6.34 3.14 18.02
CA PHE A 89 7.08 4.41 18.01
C PHE A 89 6.14 5.62 17.99
N LEU A 90 5.12 5.61 17.14
CA LEU A 90 4.17 6.71 17.00
C LEU A 90 3.23 6.88 18.20
N SER A 91 3.08 5.85 19.03
CA SER A 91 2.30 5.94 20.28
C SER A 91 3.00 6.74 21.37
N ARG A 92 4.30 7.00 21.23
CA ARG A 92 5.10 7.77 22.16
C ARG A 92 5.36 9.16 21.62
N SER A 93 5.18 10.17 22.47
CA SER A 93 5.39 11.59 22.10
C SER A 93 6.86 11.92 21.76
N ASP A 94 7.79 11.17 22.31
CA ASP A 94 9.24 11.29 22.10
C ASP A 94 9.80 10.29 21.09
N TYR A 95 8.93 9.45 20.50
CA TYR A 95 9.32 8.37 19.56
C TYR A 95 10.39 7.41 20.11
N ARG A 96 10.38 7.17 21.43
CA ARG A 96 11.31 6.28 22.11
C ARG A 96 10.59 5.06 22.66
N VAL A 97 11.22 3.91 22.51
CA VAL A 97 10.71 2.62 22.99
C VAL A 97 11.86 1.74 23.46
N THR A 98 11.64 1.00 24.53
CA THR A 98 12.63 0.07 25.05
C THR A 98 12.59 -1.27 24.32
N SER A 99 13.68 -2.03 24.40
CA SER A 99 13.77 -3.39 23.89
C SER A 99 12.66 -4.29 24.43
N THR A 100 12.33 -4.15 25.70
CA THR A 100 11.27 -4.91 26.36
C THR A 100 9.89 -4.56 25.80
N GLU A 101 9.59 -3.27 25.63
CA GLU A 101 8.33 -2.83 25.03
C GLU A 101 8.16 -3.37 23.61
N ILE A 102 9.21 -3.33 22.81
CA ILE A 102 9.18 -3.89 21.46
C ILE A 102 8.91 -5.39 21.50
N SER A 103 9.61 -6.13 22.35
CA SER A 103 9.44 -7.57 22.47
C SER A 103 8.02 -7.94 22.91
N MET A 104 7.48 -7.24 23.87
CA MET A 104 6.11 -7.46 24.36
C MET A 104 5.05 -7.10 23.30
N GLU A 105 5.27 -6.05 22.51
CA GLU A 105 4.33 -5.68 21.44
C GLU A 105 4.34 -6.71 20.29
N LEU A 106 5.53 -7.12 19.84
CA LEU A 106 5.66 -7.99 18.67
C LEU A 106 5.41 -9.46 18.96
N TRP A 107 5.80 -9.95 20.14
CA TRP A 107 5.77 -11.40 20.44
C TRP A 107 5.03 -11.77 21.73
N LYS A 108 4.59 -10.79 22.52
CA LYS A 108 3.94 -10.96 23.84
C LYS A 108 4.83 -11.66 24.88
N GLU A 109 6.12 -11.73 24.62
CA GLU A 109 7.14 -12.32 25.49
C GLU A 109 8.50 -11.66 25.26
N GLU A 110 9.39 -11.76 26.20
CA GLU A 110 10.75 -11.30 26.03
C GLU A 110 11.52 -12.19 25.05
N ARG A 111 12.13 -11.58 24.04
CA ARG A 111 12.84 -12.28 22.98
C ARG A 111 14.32 -11.96 22.96
N GLU A 112 15.08 -12.86 22.34
CA GLU A 112 16.50 -12.69 22.08
C GLU A 112 16.80 -11.41 21.29
N LYS A 113 17.88 -10.74 21.64
CA LYS A 113 18.32 -9.49 21.03
C LYS A 113 18.44 -9.57 19.51
N GLU A 114 18.78 -10.74 18.96
CA GLU A 114 18.92 -10.97 17.52
C GLU A 114 17.58 -10.84 16.76
N LYS A 115 16.49 -11.37 17.33
CA LYS A 115 15.14 -11.27 16.74
C LYS A 115 14.66 -9.84 16.75
N LEU A 116 14.90 -9.14 17.85
CA LEU A 116 14.61 -7.72 17.98
C LEU A 116 15.38 -6.88 16.96
N TYR A 117 16.69 -7.11 16.86
CA TYR A 117 17.55 -6.44 15.90
C TYR A 117 17.09 -6.69 14.45
N SER A 118 16.67 -7.91 14.13
CA SER A 118 16.15 -8.27 12.80
C SER A 118 14.85 -7.52 12.47
N ALA A 119 13.94 -7.37 13.43
CA ALA A 119 12.70 -6.63 13.26
C ALA A 119 12.98 -5.12 13.03
N VAL A 120 13.84 -4.52 13.82
CA VAL A 120 14.27 -3.12 13.68
C VAL A 120 15.00 -2.89 12.34
N ARG A 121 15.89 -3.81 11.94
CA ARG A 121 16.60 -3.75 10.67
C ARG A 121 15.63 -3.79 9.49
N ARG A 122 14.59 -4.62 9.57
CA ARG A 122 13.55 -4.68 8.53
C ARG A 122 12.84 -3.34 8.40
N LEU A 123 12.39 -2.74 9.49
CA LEU A 123 11.76 -1.42 9.47
C LEU A 123 12.69 -0.34 8.91
N ARG A 124 13.98 -0.36 9.25
CA ARG A 124 14.98 0.55 8.64
C ARG A 124 15.04 0.39 7.12
N ASN A 125 15.01 -0.84 6.62
CA ASN A 125 15.01 -1.11 5.18
C ASN A 125 13.70 -0.65 4.52
N ASP A 126 12.56 -0.84 5.19
CA ASP A 126 11.25 -0.38 4.70
C ASP A 126 11.21 1.16 4.57
N LEU A 127 11.75 1.89 5.55
CA LEU A 127 11.89 3.35 5.50
C LEU A 127 12.82 3.81 4.36
N LYS A 128 13.94 3.14 4.16
CA LYS A 128 14.86 3.42 3.06
C LYS A 128 14.21 3.17 1.68
N ALA A 129 13.35 2.17 1.57
CA ALA A 129 12.68 1.83 0.31
C ALA A 129 11.77 2.94 -0.22
N VAL A 130 11.27 3.83 0.65
CA VAL A 130 10.48 5.01 0.28
C VAL A 130 11.30 6.31 0.32
N ASN A 131 12.61 6.22 0.41
CA ASN A 131 13.49 7.39 0.58
C ASN A 131 13.12 8.25 1.79
N SER A 132 12.69 7.60 2.89
CA SER A 132 12.48 8.28 4.16
C SER A 132 13.84 8.72 4.74
N GLU A 133 13.87 9.91 5.29
CA GLU A 133 15.04 10.45 5.99
C GLU A 133 15.09 10.01 7.46
N LEU A 134 14.03 9.35 7.95
CA LEU A 134 13.96 8.86 9.31
C LEU A 134 15.00 7.78 9.58
N ILE A 135 15.63 7.89 10.73
CA ILE A 135 16.61 6.90 11.24
C ILE A 135 16.13 6.34 12.57
N ILE A 136 16.44 5.07 12.80
CA ILE A 136 16.22 4.42 14.10
C ILE A 136 17.57 4.21 14.75
N THR A 137 17.80 4.86 15.88
CA THR A 137 19.02 4.69 16.70
C THR A 137 18.72 3.81 17.90
N CYS A 138 19.75 3.18 18.46
CA CYS A 138 19.65 2.40 19.68
C CYS A 138 20.77 2.82 20.63
N THR A 139 20.39 3.16 21.86
CA THR A 139 21.32 3.53 22.92
C THR A 139 20.86 2.86 24.21
N ASN A 140 21.72 2.02 24.80
CA ASN A 140 21.43 1.32 26.06
C ASN A 140 20.11 0.52 26.10
N GLY A 141 19.72 -0.10 24.96
CA GLY A 141 18.48 -0.87 24.86
C GLY A 141 17.22 -0.03 24.63
N GLU A 142 17.37 1.27 24.44
CA GLU A 142 16.31 2.18 24.04
C GLU A 142 16.46 2.55 22.56
N TYR A 143 15.38 2.39 21.81
CA TYR A 143 15.31 2.71 20.39
C TYR A 143 14.57 4.03 20.21
N GLU A 144 15.05 4.88 19.31
CA GLU A 144 14.48 6.18 19.00
C GLU A 144 14.35 6.35 17.50
N LEU A 145 13.16 6.75 17.06
CA LEU A 145 12.88 7.16 15.67
C LEU A 145 13.14 8.67 15.56
N LYS A 146 14.15 9.06 14.77
CA LYS A 146 14.58 10.46 14.60
C LYS A 146 14.45 10.93 13.17
N SER A 147 14.16 12.25 13.02
CA SER A 147 14.41 12.97 11.78
C SER A 147 15.79 13.64 11.84
N PRO A 148 16.61 13.57 10.79
CA PRO A 148 17.91 14.25 10.75
C PRO A 148 17.81 15.77 10.89
N ILE A 149 16.64 16.34 10.60
CA ILE A 149 16.39 17.79 10.67
C ILE A 149 16.25 18.28 12.14
N SER A 150 16.06 17.36 13.11
CA SER A 150 15.89 17.73 14.52
C SER A 150 17.20 17.94 15.29
N SER A 151 18.37 17.74 14.66
CA SER A 151 19.67 17.84 15.32
C SER A 151 20.42 19.16 15.10
N GLU A 152 19.82 20.13 14.42
CA GLU A 152 20.42 21.47 14.25
C GLU A 152 19.52 22.56 14.88
N ASN A 153 19.67 22.75 16.18
CA ASN A 153 19.68 24.05 16.80
C ASN A 153 20.66 24.04 17.98
N PRO A 154 21.94 24.25 17.73
CA PRO A 154 22.80 24.79 18.75
C PRO A 154 22.65 26.30 18.75
N ASP A 155 22.16 26.82 19.88
CA ASP A 155 22.41 28.19 20.37
C ASP A 155 22.37 29.34 19.33
N GLN A 156 21.30 30.08 19.38
CA GLN A 156 21.42 31.52 19.12
C GLN A 156 21.38 32.28 20.44
N ASN A 157 22.57 32.72 20.82
CA ASN A 157 22.79 33.84 21.72
C ASN A 157 22.00 35.08 21.32
#